data_0c2b7ba6e1cd4ea9349c2d62b20d0294
#
_entry.id   0c2b7ba6e1cd4ea9349c2d62b20d0294
#
_cell.length_a   1.000
_cell.length_b   1.000
_cell.length_c   1.000
_cell.angle_alpha   90.00
_cell.angle_beta   90.00
_cell.angle_gamma   90.00
#
_symmetry.space_group_name_H-M   'P 1'
#
loop_
_entity.id
_entity.type
_entity.pdbx_description
1 polymer ?
#
loop_
_entity_poly.entity_id
_entity_poly.type
_entity_poly.pdbx_seq_one_letter_code
_entity_poly.pdbx_strand_id
1 'polypeptide(L)'
;MSSEREPSIPEVTDLGLTSDCGSCFGLCCVALPFAASADFAIDKDAGRPCPNLQQDFRCGIHRDLRPRGFTGCTVFDCFGAGQKVSQVTFDGQDWRRAPGTARQMFDVFPVMRQLHELLWYLAEALTRPAARPVHAELRAALEKTERLTRGSAEELMELDVAAHRGEVNALLLRTSELVRAGVPGRKKERRGADLMGARLKSADLRGANLRGAYLIGADLKGADLRTADLIGADLRAADLAGADLTGALFLTQSQLNAAKGDAATKLPQSLSRPAHW
;
A
#
# COMPACT_ATOMS: atom_id res chain seq x y z
N MET A 1 29.52 20.34 -23.68
CA MET A 1 28.58 20.27 -22.53
C MET A 1 27.76 19.02 -22.71
N SER A 2 28.18 17.91 -22.07
CA SER A 2 27.47 16.63 -22.14
C SER A 2 26.20 16.78 -21.33
N SER A 3 25.06 16.68 -22.00
CA SER A 3 23.76 16.55 -21.35
C SER A 3 23.73 15.19 -20.66
N GLU A 4 24.06 15.14 -19.38
CA GLU A 4 23.79 13.97 -18.56
C GLU A 4 22.26 13.76 -18.57
N ARG A 5 21.81 12.70 -19.23
CA ARG A 5 20.42 12.28 -19.15
C ARG A 5 20.11 11.98 -17.68
N GLU A 6 19.16 12.69 -17.11
CA GLU A 6 18.63 12.29 -15.79
C GLU A 6 18.24 10.80 -15.88
N PRO A 7 18.67 9.98 -14.89
CA PRO A 7 18.29 8.57 -14.87
C PRO A 7 16.76 8.46 -14.86
N SER A 8 16.22 7.55 -15.68
CA SER A 8 14.77 7.30 -15.75
C SER A 8 14.25 6.93 -14.37
N ILE A 9 13.07 7.48 -14.01
CA ILE A 9 12.36 7.10 -12.79
C ILE A 9 11.88 5.66 -13.01
N PRO A 10 12.24 4.67 -12.15
CA PRO A 10 11.75 3.31 -12.31
C PRO A 10 10.23 3.29 -12.10
N GLU A 11 9.53 2.61 -12.99
CA GLU A 11 8.09 2.40 -12.84
C GLU A 11 7.82 1.37 -11.73
N VAL A 12 6.64 1.44 -11.13
CA VAL A 12 6.20 0.50 -10.07
C VAL A 12 6.25 -0.95 -10.56
N THR A 13 6.02 -1.17 -11.85
CA THR A 13 6.13 -2.47 -12.54
C THR A 13 7.57 -2.98 -12.58
N ASP A 14 8.56 -2.10 -12.81
CA ASP A 14 9.98 -2.47 -12.87
C ASP A 14 10.51 -2.91 -11.51
N LEU A 15 9.94 -2.38 -10.44
CA LEU A 15 10.28 -2.75 -9.06
C LEU A 15 9.56 -4.01 -8.56
N GLY A 16 8.68 -4.62 -9.37
CA GLY A 16 7.93 -5.82 -9.00
C GLY A 16 6.94 -5.60 -7.84
N LEU A 17 6.40 -4.38 -7.71
CA LEU A 17 5.51 -3.98 -6.61
C LEU A 17 4.03 -4.34 -6.85
N THR A 18 3.73 -5.06 -7.90
CA THR A 18 2.39 -5.60 -8.16
C THR A 18 2.31 -7.04 -7.67
N SER A 19 1.24 -7.37 -6.93
CA SER A 19 1.04 -8.72 -6.39
C SER A 19 0.88 -9.76 -7.50
N ASP A 20 1.76 -10.77 -7.52
CA ASP A 20 1.67 -11.97 -8.36
C ASP A 20 1.46 -13.21 -7.48
N CYS A 21 0.17 -13.57 -7.28
CA CYS A 21 -0.20 -14.74 -6.50
C CYS A 21 0.18 -16.07 -7.20
N GLY A 22 0.49 -16.05 -8.50
CA GLY A 22 0.94 -17.24 -9.24
C GLY A 22 2.37 -17.65 -8.87
N SER A 23 3.20 -16.69 -8.49
CA SER A 23 4.59 -16.89 -8.09
C SER A 23 4.80 -16.81 -6.56
N CYS A 24 3.71 -16.80 -5.77
CA CYS A 24 3.75 -16.69 -4.32
C CYS A 24 3.28 -18.00 -3.67
N PHE A 25 3.92 -18.41 -2.57
CA PHE A 25 3.51 -19.60 -1.80
C PHE A 25 2.35 -19.32 -0.83
N GLY A 26 1.43 -18.42 -1.19
CA GLY A 26 0.24 -18.12 -0.42
C GLY A 26 0.52 -17.46 0.93
N LEU A 27 1.58 -16.65 1.04
CA LEU A 27 2.10 -16.13 2.31
C LEU A 27 1.08 -15.28 3.06
N CYS A 28 0.25 -14.48 2.41
CA CYS A 28 -0.84 -13.76 3.07
C CYS A 28 -1.88 -14.71 3.69
N CYS A 29 -2.07 -15.92 3.12
CA CYS A 29 -3.00 -16.94 3.61
C CYS A 29 -2.42 -17.78 4.75
N VAL A 30 -1.11 -17.79 4.99
CA VAL A 30 -0.48 -18.60 6.04
C VAL A 30 0.20 -17.75 7.10
N ALA A 31 0.98 -16.75 6.74
CA ALA A 31 1.81 -16.01 7.69
C ALA A 31 0.99 -15.12 8.64
N LEU A 32 -0.03 -14.43 8.12
CA LEU A 32 -0.77 -13.41 8.86
C LEU A 32 -1.94 -14.01 9.65
N PRO A 33 -2.16 -13.59 10.92
CA PRO A 33 -3.36 -13.93 11.66
C PRO A 33 -4.53 -13.04 11.26
N PHE A 34 -5.76 -13.52 11.50
CA PHE A 34 -6.96 -12.70 11.52
C PHE A 34 -8.01 -13.30 12.46
N ALA A 35 -8.87 -12.44 13.02
CA ALA A 35 -9.95 -12.81 13.90
C ALA A 35 -11.31 -12.66 13.22
N ALA A 36 -12.25 -13.51 13.59
CA ALA A 36 -13.65 -13.41 13.15
C ALA A 36 -14.22 -12.03 13.49
N SER A 37 -14.77 -11.36 12.49
CA SER A 37 -15.22 -9.97 12.56
C SER A 37 -16.09 -9.63 11.34
N ALA A 38 -16.41 -8.35 11.15
CA ALA A 38 -17.03 -7.87 9.91
C ALA A 38 -16.14 -8.11 8.66
N ASP A 39 -14.83 -8.30 8.83
CA ASP A 39 -13.85 -8.45 7.75
C ASP A 39 -13.45 -9.90 7.49
N PHE A 40 -13.67 -10.81 8.45
CA PHE A 40 -13.28 -12.23 8.33
C PHE A 40 -14.32 -13.14 8.97
N ALA A 41 -14.76 -14.16 8.23
CA ALA A 41 -15.77 -15.12 8.67
C ALA A 41 -15.27 -16.12 9.73
N ILE A 42 -13.94 -16.25 9.92
CA ILE A 42 -13.31 -17.23 10.79
C ILE A 42 -12.12 -16.62 11.54
N ASP A 43 -11.70 -17.28 12.62
CA ASP A 43 -10.41 -17.06 13.26
C ASP A 43 -9.30 -17.84 12.54
N LYS A 44 -8.11 -17.27 12.46
CA LYS A 44 -6.91 -17.91 11.93
C LYS A 44 -5.65 -17.41 12.65
N ASP A 45 -4.91 -18.31 13.26
CA ASP A 45 -3.62 -18.00 13.87
C ASP A 45 -2.53 -17.73 12.83
N ALA A 46 -1.51 -16.96 13.22
CA ALA A 46 -0.30 -16.79 12.43
C ALA A 46 0.39 -18.15 12.20
N GLY A 47 0.93 -18.35 10.99
CA GLY A 47 1.59 -19.60 10.62
C GLY A 47 0.65 -20.79 10.37
N ARG A 48 -0.66 -20.62 10.54
CA ARG A 48 -1.67 -21.62 10.17
C ARG A 48 -2.23 -21.34 8.79
N PRO A 49 -2.25 -22.33 7.88
CA PRO A 49 -2.86 -22.13 6.57
C PRO A 49 -4.36 -21.83 6.68
N CYS A 50 -4.83 -20.83 5.93
CA CYS A 50 -6.27 -20.60 5.74
C CYS A 50 -6.92 -21.84 5.12
N PRO A 51 -8.12 -22.28 5.57
CA PRO A 51 -8.82 -23.42 4.98
C PRO A 51 -9.09 -23.30 3.48
N ASN A 52 -9.13 -22.05 2.97
CA ASN A 52 -9.35 -21.77 1.56
C ASN A 52 -8.06 -21.80 0.71
N LEU A 53 -6.89 -22.03 1.32
CA LEU A 53 -5.61 -22.13 0.61
C LEU A 53 -5.48 -23.52 -0.04
N GLN A 54 -5.40 -23.56 -1.36
CA GLN A 54 -5.30 -24.78 -2.16
C GLN A 54 -3.87 -25.35 -2.17
N GLN A 55 -3.71 -26.54 -2.78
CA GLN A 55 -2.40 -27.22 -2.88
C GLN A 55 -1.41 -26.44 -3.75
N ASP A 56 -1.90 -25.70 -4.73
CA ASP A 56 -1.14 -24.83 -5.62
C ASP A 56 -0.86 -23.44 -5.03
N PHE A 57 -1.07 -23.25 -3.73
CA PHE A 57 -0.91 -21.99 -2.99
C PHE A 57 -1.87 -20.86 -3.39
N ARG A 58 -2.90 -21.14 -4.20
CA ARG A 58 -3.92 -20.16 -4.55
C ARG A 58 -5.10 -20.20 -3.59
N CYS A 59 -5.78 -19.06 -3.48
CA CYS A 59 -7.00 -18.97 -2.71
C CYS A 59 -8.18 -19.54 -3.53
N GLY A 60 -8.80 -20.63 -3.06
CA GLY A 60 -9.93 -21.29 -3.73
C GLY A 60 -11.21 -20.45 -3.82
N ILE A 61 -11.31 -19.39 -3.01
CA ILE A 61 -12.47 -18.47 -2.99
C ILE A 61 -12.12 -17.05 -3.43
N HIS A 62 -10.98 -16.84 -4.12
CA HIS A 62 -10.46 -15.49 -4.42
C HIS A 62 -11.47 -14.60 -5.17
N ARG A 63 -12.31 -15.18 -6.01
CA ARG A 63 -13.36 -14.45 -6.77
C ARG A 63 -14.58 -14.10 -5.91
N ASP A 64 -14.79 -14.80 -4.80
CA ASP A 64 -15.98 -14.73 -3.96
C ASP A 64 -15.67 -14.26 -2.52
N LEU A 65 -14.54 -13.60 -2.30
CA LEU A 65 -14.06 -13.18 -0.96
C LEU A 65 -15.14 -12.40 -0.19
N ARG A 66 -15.72 -11.36 -0.79
CA ARG A 66 -16.75 -10.52 -0.15
C ARG A 66 -18.01 -11.30 0.23
N PRO A 67 -18.69 -12.02 -0.68
CA PRO A 67 -19.87 -12.78 -0.33
C PRO A 67 -19.59 -13.93 0.64
N ARG A 68 -18.34 -14.37 0.75
CA ARG A 68 -17.91 -15.39 1.71
C ARG A 68 -17.46 -14.84 3.06
N GLY A 69 -17.57 -13.52 3.29
CA GLY A 69 -17.21 -12.89 4.55
C GLY A 69 -15.69 -12.68 4.75
N PHE A 70 -14.91 -12.56 3.68
CA PHE A 70 -13.47 -12.29 3.70
C PHE A 70 -13.14 -10.93 3.08
N THR A 71 -13.88 -9.90 3.47
CA THR A 71 -13.67 -8.52 2.99
C THR A 71 -12.25 -8.04 3.27
N GLY A 72 -11.66 -8.41 4.43
CA GLY A 72 -10.29 -8.07 4.78
C GLY A 72 -9.25 -8.56 3.77
N CYS A 73 -9.49 -9.72 3.11
CA CYS A 73 -8.60 -10.19 2.05
C CYS A 73 -8.67 -9.33 0.78
N THR A 74 -9.82 -8.67 0.49
CA THR A 74 -9.96 -7.80 -0.69
C THR A 74 -9.27 -6.46 -0.55
N VAL A 75 -8.99 -6.05 0.69
CA VAL A 75 -8.31 -4.78 1.00
C VAL A 75 -6.84 -4.98 1.38
N PHE A 76 -6.36 -6.23 1.40
CA PHE A 76 -4.95 -6.53 1.65
C PHE A 76 -4.14 -6.35 0.37
N ASP A 77 -3.01 -5.65 0.47
CA ASP A 77 -2.01 -5.57 -0.59
C ASP A 77 -0.64 -5.94 -0.03
N CYS A 78 0.03 -6.88 -0.68
CA CYS A 78 1.40 -7.27 -0.33
C CYS A 78 2.46 -6.46 -1.09
N PHE A 79 2.06 -5.60 -2.03
CA PHE A 79 2.98 -4.84 -2.88
C PHE A 79 4.06 -5.72 -3.54
N GLY A 80 3.73 -6.96 -3.92
CA GLY A 80 4.69 -7.88 -4.51
C GLY A 80 5.62 -8.59 -3.53
N ALA A 81 5.53 -8.34 -2.23
CA ALA A 81 6.38 -8.98 -1.23
C ALA A 81 6.25 -10.51 -1.21
N GLY A 82 5.06 -11.04 -1.52
CA GLY A 82 4.82 -12.48 -1.50
C GLY A 82 5.70 -13.23 -2.50
N GLN A 83 5.70 -12.83 -3.76
CA GLN A 83 6.57 -13.44 -4.77
C GLN A 83 8.05 -13.14 -4.51
N LYS A 84 8.40 -11.96 -3.98
CA LYS A 84 9.78 -11.62 -3.63
C LYS A 84 10.35 -12.58 -2.58
N VAL A 85 9.62 -12.81 -1.49
CA VAL A 85 10.01 -13.77 -0.45
C VAL A 85 10.07 -15.18 -1.03
N SER A 86 9.04 -15.60 -1.77
CA SER A 86 8.95 -16.96 -2.31
C SER A 86 10.05 -17.29 -3.31
N GLN A 87 10.31 -16.39 -4.27
CA GLN A 87 11.17 -16.69 -5.41
C GLN A 87 12.61 -16.23 -5.23
N VAL A 88 12.83 -15.16 -4.44
CA VAL A 88 14.18 -14.56 -4.29
C VAL A 88 14.77 -14.88 -2.92
N THR A 89 14.06 -14.59 -1.82
CA THR A 89 14.62 -14.81 -0.47
C THR A 89 14.78 -16.30 -0.14
N PHE A 90 13.87 -17.14 -0.63
CA PHE A 90 13.88 -18.60 -0.40
C PHE A 90 14.06 -19.43 -1.68
N ASP A 91 14.60 -18.86 -2.77
CA ASP A 91 15.01 -19.54 -4.01
C ASP A 91 13.94 -20.49 -4.59
N GLY A 92 12.64 -20.15 -4.49
CA GLY A 92 11.57 -20.99 -4.99
C GLY A 92 11.28 -22.24 -4.14
N GLN A 93 11.87 -22.38 -2.96
CA GLN A 93 11.58 -23.49 -2.04
C GLN A 93 10.32 -23.18 -1.23
N ASP A 94 9.27 -23.96 -1.44
CA ASP A 94 8.01 -23.75 -0.73
C ASP A 94 8.06 -24.32 0.71
N TRP A 95 7.33 -23.69 1.60
CA TRP A 95 7.29 -23.99 3.03
C TRP A 95 6.66 -25.36 3.38
N ARG A 96 5.91 -26.00 2.45
CA ARG A 96 5.36 -27.34 2.64
C ARG A 96 6.44 -28.41 2.41
N ARG A 97 7.31 -28.19 1.43
CA ARG A 97 8.42 -29.09 1.10
C ARG A 97 9.64 -28.86 1.97
N ALA A 98 9.82 -27.61 2.46
CA ALA A 98 10.91 -27.23 3.35
C ALA A 98 10.39 -26.75 4.72
N PRO A 99 9.80 -27.63 5.56
CA PRO A 99 9.18 -27.22 6.82
C PRO A 99 10.15 -26.59 7.82
N GLY A 100 11.45 -26.87 7.70
CA GLY A 100 12.49 -26.28 8.54
C GLY A 100 12.65 -24.76 8.36
N THR A 101 12.32 -24.22 7.18
CA THR A 101 12.39 -22.79 6.87
C THR A 101 11.02 -22.09 6.93
N ALA A 102 9.95 -22.85 7.11
CA ALA A 102 8.57 -22.33 7.05
C ALA A 102 8.34 -21.13 7.99
N ARG A 103 8.75 -21.28 9.26
CA ARG A 103 8.57 -20.21 10.26
C ARG A 103 9.32 -18.95 9.85
N GLN A 104 10.59 -19.07 9.46
CA GLN A 104 11.41 -17.94 9.03
C GLN A 104 10.79 -17.24 7.81
N MET A 105 10.29 -18.00 6.82
CA MET A 105 9.58 -17.45 5.66
C MET A 105 8.35 -16.64 6.08
N PHE A 106 7.59 -17.11 7.07
CA PHE A 106 6.39 -16.42 7.56
C PHE A 106 6.75 -15.15 8.34
N ASP A 107 7.82 -15.16 9.11
CA ASP A 107 8.30 -14.03 9.91
C ASP A 107 8.93 -12.95 9.02
N VAL A 108 9.63 -13.30 7.93
CA VAL A 108 10.21 -12.38 6.94
C VAL A 108 9.15 -11.68 6.09
N PHE A 109 8.01 -12.33 5.81
CA PHE A 109 6.99 -11.78 4.91
C PHE A 109 6.45 -10.41 5.34
N PRO A 110 6.08 -10.15 6.60
CA PRO A 110 5.65 -8.83 7.05
C PRO A 110 6.74 -7.75 6.93
N VAL A 111 8.00 -8.12 7.15
CA VAL A 111 9.16 -7.22 6.98
C VAL A 111 9.28 -6.80 5.50
N MET A 112 9.31 -7.78 4.61
CA MET A 112 9.39 -7.54 3.16
C MET A 112 8.21 -6.70 2.66
N ARG A 113 6.99 -6.97 3.15
CA ARG A 113 5.81 -6.18 2.80
C ARG A 113 5.97 -4.71 3.18
N GLN A 114 6.53 -4.41 4.35
CA GLN A 114 6.78 -3.03 4.77
C GLN A 114 7.82 -2.34 3.89
N LEU A 115 8.89 -3.03 3.49
CA LEU A 115 9.88 -2.49 2.56
C LEU A 115 9.28 -2.22 1.18
N HIS A 116 8.46 -3.12 0.65
CA HIS A 116 7.79 -2.94 -0.63
C HIS A 116 6.78 -1.79 -0.61
N GLU A 117 6.05 -1.61 0.50
CA GLU A 117 5.19 -0.43 0.69
C GLU A 117 5.99 0.89 0.65
N LEU A 118 7.19 0.92 1.26
CA LEU A 118 8.06 2.08 1.20
C LEU A 118 8.58 2.34 -0.22
N LEU A 119 8.94 1.28 -0.97
CA LEU A 119 9.32 1.39 -2.38
C LEU A 119 8.18 1.99 -3.22
N TRP A 120 6.94 1.56 -2.99
CA TRP A 120 5.77 2.12 -3.63
C TRP A 120 5.67 3.63 -3.42
N TYR A 121 5.76 4.10 -2.16
CA TYR A 121 5.67 5.52 -1.86
C TYR A 121 6.85 6.32 -2.41
N LEU A 122 8.07 5.78 -2.37
CA LEU A 122 9.27 6.44 -2.91
C LEU A 122 9.19 6.57 -4.45
N ALA A 123 8.75 5.51 -5.15
CA ALA A 123 8.53 5.55 -6.59
C ALA A 123 7.48 6.61 -6.95
N GLU A 124 6.35 6.65 -6.23
CA GLU A 124 5.34 7.69 -6.44
C GLU A 124 5.90 9.11 -6.19
N ALA A 125 6.66 9.31 -5.10
CA ALA A 125 7.25 10.61 -4.77
C ALA A 125 8.15 11.14 -5.90
N LEU A 126 8.93 10.26 -6.53
CA LEU A 126 9.81 10.59 -7.65
C LEU A 126 9.05 11.02 -8.93
N THR A 127 7.79 10.61 -9.10
CA THR A 127 6.96 11.06 -10.23
C THR A 127 6.47 12.49 -10.07
N ARG A 128 6.62 13.11 -8.90
CA ARG A 128 6.06 14.44 -8.60
C ARG A 128 7.04 15.56 -8.98
N PRO A 129 6.75 16.37 -10.03
CA PRO A 129 7.69 17.42 -10.46
C PRO A 129 7.99 18.45 -9.37
N ALA A 130 7.02 18.77 -8.50
CA ALA A 130 7.22 19.69 -7.39
C ALA A 130 8.21 19.18 -6.33
N ALA A 131 8.45 17.85 -6.29
CA ALA A 131 9.42 17.23 -5.38
C ALA A 131 10.86 17.23 -5.91
N ARG A 132 11.16 17.82 -7.09
CA ARG A 132 12.52 17.89 -7.63
C ARG A 132 13.60 18.32 -6.63
N PRO A 133 13.37 19.29 -5.72
CA PRO A 133 14.38 19.67 -4.72
C PRO A 133 14.86 18.53 -3.81
N VAL A 134 14.10 17.45 -3.68
CA VAL A 134 14.43 16.27 -2.84
C VAL A 134 14.57 14.97 -3.66
N HIS A 135 14.63 15.04 -4.99
CA HIS A 135 14.73 13.84 -5.83
C HIS A 135 16.03 13.05 -5.59
N ALA A 136 17.15 13.72 -5.29
CA ALA A 136 18.40 13.04 -5.01
C ALA A 136 18.30 12.16 -3.74
N GLU A 137 17.73 12.72 -2.68
CA GLU A 137 17.52 11.99 -1.43
C GLU A 137 16.46 10.88 -1.59
N LEU A 138 15.40 11.11 -2.38
CA LEU A 138 14.39 10.10 -2.68
C LEU A 138 14.99 8.94 -3.47
N ARG A 139 15.85 9.18 -4.47
CA ARG A 139 16.55 8.11 -5.21
C ARG A 139 17.47 7.32 -4.29
N ALA A 140 18.28 7.98 -3.46
CA ALA A 140 19.14 7.31 -2.50
C ALA A 140 18.35 6.43 -1.52
N ALA A 141 17.19 6.91 -1.04
CA ALA A 141 16.30 6.14 -0.18
C ALA A 141 15.67 4.96 -0.92
N LEU A 142 15.26 5.12 -2.18
CA LEU A 142 14.73 4.04 -3.02
C LEU A 142 15.78 2.94 -3.19
N GLU A 143 16.99 3.29 -3.62
CA GLU A 143 18.10 2.35 -3.79
C GLU A 143 18.49 1.65 -2.49
N LYS A 144 18.52 2.38 -1.36
CA LYS A 144 18.75 1.79 -0.03
C LYS A 144 17.67 0.77 0.27
N THR A 145 16.39 1.13 0.10
CA THR A 145 15.26 0.25 0.38
C THR A 145 15.28 -1.00 -0.53
N GLU A 146 15.58 -0.82 -1.82
CA GLU A 146 15.70 -1.92 -2.76
C GLU A 146 16.84 -2.89 -2.38
N ARG A 147 18.02 -2.37 -1.97
CA ARG A 147 19.10 -3.22 -1.46
C ARG A 147 18.65 -4.03 -0.24
N LEU A 148 17.92 -3.42 0.70
CA LEU A 148 17.39 -4.13 1.88
C LEU A 148 16.47 -5.30 1.50
N THR A 149 15.67 -5.18 0.43
CA THR A 149 14.81 -6.30 -0.04
C THR A 149 15.59 -7.48 -0.64
N ARG A 150 16.89 -7.35 -0.85
CA ARG A 150 17.77 -8.39 -1.37
C ARG A 150 18.57 -9.09 -0.28
N GLY A 151 18.43 -8.68 0.97
CA GLY A 151 19.08 -9.31 2.11
C GLY A 151 18.62 -10.75 2.34
N SER A 152 19.45 -11.52 3.04
CA SER A 152 19.09 -12.87 3.49
C SER A 152 17.91 -12.83 4.46
N ALA A 153 17.31 -13.99 4.74
CA ALA A 153 16.22 -14.07 5.70
C ALA A 153 16.65 -13.60 7.11
N GLU A 154 17.90 -13.90 7.51
CA GLU A 154 18.49 -13.47 8.78
C GLU A 154 18.67 -11.95 8.81
N GLU A 155 19.26 -11.35 7.78
CA GLU A 155 19.44 -9.91 7.68
C GLU A 155 18.10 -9.15 7.70
N LEU A 156 17.07 -9.70 7.05
CA LEU A 156 15.73 -9.11 7.06
C LEU A 156 15.08 -9.17 8.45
N MET A 157 15.32 -10.24 9.21
CA MET A 157 14.79 -10.36 10.57
C MET A 157 15.51 -9.46 11.59
N GLU A 158 16.78 -9.14 11.36
CA GLU A 158 17.57 -8.22 12.20
C GLU A 158 17.34 -6.74 11.86
N LEU A 159 16.67 -6.45 10.75
CA LEU A 159 16.45 -5.08 10.27
C LEU A 159 15.51 -4.30 11.18
N ASP A 160 15.95 -3.13 11.66
CA ASP A 160 15.07 -2.13 12.26
C ASP A 160 14.25 -1.40 11.17
N VAL A 161 13.15 -2.07 10.76
CA VAL A 161 12.23 -1.51 9.76
C VAL A 161 11.58 -0.22 10.23
N ALA A 162 11.38 -0.05 11.55
CA ALA A 162 10.75 1.14 12.10
C ALA A 162 11.65 2.37 11.96
N ALA A 163 12.96 2.23 12.24
CA ALA A 163 13.94 3.28 12.02
C ALA A 163 14.03 3.65 10.54
N HIS A 164 14.13 2.66 9.64
CA HIS A 164 14.17 2.90 8.19
C HIS A 164 12.89 3.60 7.68
N ARG A 165 11.72 3.17 8.15
CA ARG A 165 10.43 3.83 7.85
C ARG A 165 10.43 5.28 8.32
N GLY A 166 11.02 5.59 9.48
CA GLY A 166 11.18 6.95 10.00
C GLY A 166 11.98 7.84 9.05
N GLU A 167 13.13 7.35 8.55
CA GLU A 167 13.97 8.06 7.58
C GLU A 167 13.20 8.36 6.28
N VAL A 168 12.56 7.35 5.70
CA VAL A 168 11.76 7.49 4.48
C VAL A 168 10.58 8.44 4.70
N ASN A 169 9.87 8.34 5.83
CA ASN A 169 8.73 9.19 6.13
C ASN A 169 9.08 10.68 6.18
N ALA A 170 10.29 11.04 6.62
CA ALA A 170 10.74 12.44 6.58
C ALA A 170 10.79 12.99 5.15
N LEU A 171 11.27 12.19 4.19
CA LEU A 171 11.31 12.57 2.76
C LEU A 171 9.91 12.63 2.15
N LEU A 172 9.02 11.69 2.51
CA LEU A 172 7.63 11.69 2.04
C LEU A 172 6.84 12.88 2.60
N LEU A 173 7.11 13.31 3.84
CA LEU A 173 6.55 14.53 4.41
C LEU A 173 6.98 15.76 3.60
N ARG A 174 8.28 15.88 3.33
CA ARG A 174 8.79 17.01 2.55
C ARG A 174 8.24 17.02 1.12
N THR A 175 8.12 15.85 0.49
CA THR A 175 7.45 15.71 -0.81
C THR A 175 6.01 16.22 -0.74
N SER A 176 5.24 15.78 0.25
CA SER A 176 3.87 16.23 0.48
C SER A 176 3.78 17.75 0.62
N GLU A 177 4.63 18.35 1.43
CA GLU A 177 4.68 19.81 1.63
C GLU A 177 4.94 20.55 0.31
N LEU A 178 5.94 20.13 -0.46
CA LEU A 178 6.29 20.73 -1.74
C LEU A 178 5.16 20.65 -2.76
N VAL A 179 4.54 19.47 -2.90
CA VAL A 179 3.45 19.25 -3.86
C VAL A 179 2.21 20.02 -3.46
N ARG A 180 1.82 19.96 -2.20
CA ARG A 180 0.65 20.66 -1.66
C ARG A 180 0.85 22.18 -1.64
N ALA A 181 2.08 22.69 -1.56
CA ALA A 181 2.37 24.11 -1.62
C ALA A 181 1.85 24.78 -2.92
N GLY A 182 1.87 24.03 -4.03
CA GLY A 182 1.36 24.51 -5.32
C GLY A 182 -0.16 24.67 -5.41
N VAL A 183 -0.93 24.16 -4.45
CA VAL A 183 -2.40 24.27 -4.44
C VAL A 183 -2.82 25.64 -3.92
N PRO A 184 -3.60 26.46 -4.66
CA PRO A 184 -4.08 27.75 -4.20
C PRO A 184 -5.03 27.65 -3.00
N GLY A 185 -5.03 28.67 -2.14
CA GLY A 185 -5.96 28.81 -1.02
C GLY A 185 -5.46 28.20 0.29
N ARG A 186 -6.33 28.25 1.32
CA ARG A 186 -6.02 27.74 2.66
C ARG A 186 -6.19 26.22 2.70
N LYS A 187 -5.11 25.49 2.86
CA LYS A 187 -5.11 24.04 2.99
C LYS A 187 -5.56 23.59 4.35
N LYS A 188 -6.30 22.47 4.40
CA LYS A 188 -6.77 21.90 5.67
C LYS A 188 -5.71 20.96 6.25
N GLU A 189 -5.24 21.23 7.44
CA GLU A 189 -4.38 20.34 8.21
C GLU A 189 -5.26 19.44 9.08
N ARG A 190 -5.30 18.15 8.73
CA ARG A 190 -6.14 17.10 9.34
C ARG A 190 -5.35 15.82 9.58
N ARG A 191 -4.03 15.94 9.77
CA ARG A 191 -3.16 14.78 10.07
C ARG A 191 -3.65 14.07 11.34
N GLY A 192 -3.90 12.75 11.24
CA GLY A 192 -4.37 11.93 12.35
C GLY A 192 -5.75 12.33 12.90
N ALA A 193 -6.50 13.19 12.20
CA ALA A 193 -7.79 13.64 12.68
C ALA A 193 -8.82 12.49 12.73
N ASP A 194 -9.62 12.46 13.77
CA ASP A 194 -10.81 11.62 13.82
C ASP A 194 -11.92 12.28 13.00
N LEU A 195 -12.21 11.67 11.86
CA LEU A 195 -13.22 12.07 10.89
C LEU A 195 -14.17 10.89 10.60
N MET A 196 -14.30 9.95 11.54
CA MET A 196 -15.22 8.81 11.39
C MET A 196 -16.66 9.30 11.24
N GLY A 197 -17.35 8.84 10.19
CA GLY A 197 -18.71 9.24 9.86
C GLY A 197 -18.89 10.74 9.56
N ALA A 198 -17.79 11.49 9.35
CA ALA A 198 -17.85 12.93 9.10
C ALA A 198 -18.62 13.26 7.83
N ARG A 199 -19.42 14.33 7.87
CA ARG A 199 -20.16 14.85 6.72
C ARG A 199 -19.25 15.80 5.92
N LEU A 200 -18.58 15.27 4.90
CA LEU A 200 -17.65 15.99 4.04
C LEU A 200 -18.12 16.01 2.57
N LYS A 201 -19.42 15.84 2.34
CA LYS A 201 -20.00 15.89 1.00
C LYS A 201 -19.68 17.22 0.32
N SER A 202 -19.18 17.15 -0.91
CA SER A 202 -18.75 18.29 -1.73
C SER A 202 -17.74 19.23 -1.04
N ALA A 203 -17.01 18.73 -0.03
CA ALA A 203 -16.02 19.52 0.70
C ALA A 203 -14.82 19.85 -0.20
N ASP A 204 -14.33 21.08 -0.11
CA ASP A 204 -13.02 21.43 -0.68
C ASP A 204 -11.91 20.95 0.26
N LEU A 205 -11.26 19.85 -0.15
CA LEU A 205 -10.14 19.19 0.52
C LEU A 205 -8.88 19.21 -0.37
N ARG A 206 -8.82 20.08 -1.36
CA ARG A 206 -7.66 20.23 -2.26
C ARG A 206 -6.39 20.49 -1.45
N GLY A 207 -5.36 19.69 -1.70
CA GLY A 207 -4.11 19.78 -0.98
C GLY A 207 -4.23 19.62 0.54
N ALA A 208 -5.31 19.02 1.04
CA ALA A 208 -5.46 18.75 2.47
C ALA A 208 -4.40 17.75 2.95
N ASN A 209 -3.90 17.94 4.18
CA ASN A 209 -3.12 16.94 4.86
C ASN A 209 -4.07 16.00 5.63
N LEU A 210 -4.28 14.83 5.08
CA LEU A 210 -5.12 13.77 5.66
C LEU A 210 -4.30 12.55 6.07
N ARG A 211 -2.97 12.71 6.25
CA ARG A 211 -2.06 11.61 6.66
C ARG A 211 -2.55 10.94 7.93
N GLY A 212 -2.79 9.64 7.86
CA GLY A 212 -3.26 8.86 9.01
C GLY A 212 -4.61 9.30 9.57
N ALA A 213 -5.42 10.07 8.85
CA ALA A 213 -6.76 10.45 9.29
C ALA A 213 -7.70 9.24 9.30
N TYR A 214 -8.58 9.17 10.30
CA TYR A 214 -9.62 8.15 10.39
C TYR A 214 -10.87 8.65 9.64
N LEU A 215 -11.02 8.22 8.39
CA LEU A 215 -12.15 8.58 7.52
C LEU A 215 -13.17 7.43 7.39
N ILE A 216 -13.20 6.51 8.36
CA ILE A 216 -14.08 5.35 8.37
C ILE A 216 -15.53 5.80 8.25
N GLY A 217 -16.25 5.34 7.22
CA GLY A 217 -17.64 5.67 6.99
C GLY A 217 -17.93 7.16 6.70
N ALA A 218 -16.92 7.98 6.42
CA ALA A 218 -17.12 9.40 6.11
C ALA A 218 -17.90 9.57 4.80
N ASP A 219 -18.82 10.52 4.73
CA ASP A 219 -19.49 10.95 3.50
C ASP A 219 -18.61 11.97 2.76
N LEU A 220 -17.87 11.48 1.78
CA LEU A 220 -16.98 12.25 0.89
C LEU A 220 -17.55 12.40 -0.53
N LYS A 221 -18.86 12.18 -0.72
CA LYS A 221 -19.50 12.29 -2.04
C LYS A 221 -19.23 13.64 -2.69
N GLY A 222 -18.70 13.60 -3.92
CA GLY A 222 -18.37 14.78 -4.67
C GLY A 222 -17.32 15.69 -4.04
N ALA A 223 -16.57 15.24 -3.03
CA ALA A 223 -15.50 16.01 -2.42
C ALA A 223 -14.34 16.21 -3.39
N ASP A 224 -13.70 17.36 -3.33
CA ASP A 224 -12.49 17.66 -4.09
C ASP A 224 -11.25 17.34 -3.25
N LEU A 225 -10.68 16.17 -3.51
CA LEU A 225 -9.48 15.62 -2.84
C LEU A 225 -8.22 15.75 -3.71
N ARG A 226 -8.28 16.58 -4.77
CA ARG A 226 -7.11 16.75 -5.66
C ARG A 226 -5.88 17.16 -4.87
N THR A 227 -4.79 16.46 -5.12
CA THR A 227 -3.48 16.74 -4.48
C THR A 227 -3.51 16.61 -2.94
N ALA A 228 -4.55 16.02 -2.34
CA ALA A 228 -4.57 15.72 -0.91
C ALA A 228 -3.57 14.61 -0.56
N ASP A 229 -2.94 14.68 0.59
CA ASP A 229 -2.07 13.62 1.11
C ASP A 229 -2.89 12.64 1.94
N LEU A 230 -2.99 11.40 1.44
CA LEU A 230 -3.80 10.33 2.00
C LEU A 230 -2.95 9.15 2.53
N ILE A 231 -1.63 9.33 2.69
CA ILE A 231 -0.79 8.24 3.23
C ILE A 231 -1.33 7.74 4.57
N GLY A 232 -1.59 6.45 4.66
CA GLY A 232 -2.09 5.83 5.90
C GLY A 232 -3.47 6.28 6.35
N ALA A 233 -4.23 7.04 5.55
CA ALA A 233 -5.62 7.39 5.87
C ALA A 233 -6.51 6.14 5.84
N ASP A 234 -7.38 5.99 6.82
CA ASP A 234 -8.32 4.87 6.91
C ASP A 234 -9.64 5.22 6.20
N LEU A 235 -9.79 4.70 4.97
CA LEU A 235 -10.96 4.94 4.12
C LEU A 235 -12.00 3.81 4.20
N ARG A 236 -11.95 2.92 5.19
CA ARG A 236 -12.92 1.82 5.31
C ARG A 236 -14.35 2.35 5.30
N ALA A 237 -15.16 1.79 4.41
CA ALA A 237 -16.57 2.17 4.21
C ALA A 237 -16.82 3.67 3.90
N ALA A 238 -15.79 4.50 3.68
CA ALA A 238 -15.95 5.89 3.23
C ALA A 238 -16.64 5.92 1.86
N ASP A 239 -17.50 6.91 1.64
CA ASP A 239 -18.25 7.07 0.40
C ASP A 239 -17.61 8.17 -0.46
N LEU A 240 -16.91 7.73 -1.51
CA LEU A 240 -16.18 8.56 -2.48
C LEU A 240 -16.95 8.77 -3.79
N ALA A 241 -18.26 8.44 -3.86
CA ALA A 241 -19.03 8.57 -5.10
C ALA A 241 -18.92 10.00 -5.67
N GLY A 242 -18.49 10.11 -6.93
CA GLY A 242 -18.27 11.39 -7.61
C GLY A 242 -17.12 12.25 -7.07
N ALA A 243 -16.34 11.79 -6.10
CA ALA A 243 -15.18 12.53 -5.57
C ALA A 243 -14.05 12.62 -6.60
N ASP A 244 -13.25 13.68 -6.52
CA ASP A 244 -12.08 13.89 -7.36
C ASP A 244 -10.79 13.66 -6.56
N LEU A 245 -10.11 12.51 -6.79
CA LEU A 245 -8.84 12.13 -6.19
C LEU A 245 -7.65 12.34 -7.16
N THR A 246 -7.85 13.07 -8.25
CA THR A 246 -6.79 13.31 -9.23
C THR A 246 -5.54 13.91 -8.58
N GLY A 247 -4.41 13.26 -8.75
CA GLY A 247 -3.14 13.69 -8.17
C GLY A 247 -3.05 13.57 -6.65
N ALA A 248 -4.01 12.93 -5.97
CA ALA A 248 -3.88 12.59 -4.55
C ALA A 248 -2.56 11.86 -4.28
N LEU A 249 -1.93 12.14 -3.14
CA LEU A 249 -0.60 11.64 -2.79
C LEU A 249 -0.71 10.39 -1.93
N PHE A 250 0.12 9.40 -2.27
CA PHE A 250 0.36 8.20 -1.46
C PHE A 250 -0.91 7.39 -1.16
N LEU A 251 -1.90 7.51 -2.04
CA LEU A 251 -3.09 6.67 -2.00
C LEU A 251 -2.75 5.28 -2.56
N THR A 252 -3.23 4.24 -1.90
CA THR A 252 -3.00 2.85 -2.28
C THR A 252 -4.25 2.19 -2.84
N GLN A 253 -4.08 1.12 -3.63
CA GLN A 253 -5.20 0.33 -4.12
C GLN A 253 -6.02 -0.28 -2.99
N SER A 254 -5.38 -0.70 -1.90
CA SER A 254 -6.05 -1.26 -0.73
C SER A 254 -6.99 -0.26 -0.05
N GLN A 255 -6.60 1.02 0.02
CA GLN A 255 -7.48 2.08 0.55
C GLN A 255 -8.72 2.28 -0.33
N LEU A 256 -8.58 2.27 -1.66
CA LEU A 256 -9.71 2.33 -2.58
C LEU A 256 -10.61 1.10 -2.47
N ASN A 257 -10.01 -0.09 -2.39
CA ASN A 257 -10.74 -1.33 -2.22
C ASN A 257 -11.58 -1.36 -0.92
N ALA A 258 -11.16 -0.63 0.12
CA ALA A 258 -11.87 -0.52 1.38
C ALA A 258 -13.02 0.50 1.36
N ALA A 259 -13.03 1.42 0.38
CA ALA A 259 -14.02 2.48 0.23
C ALA A 259 -15.18 2.07 -0.70
N LYS A 260 -16.17 2.95 -0.78
CA LYS A 260 -17.25 2.93 -1.79
C LYS A 260 -16.99 4.05 -2.78
N GLY A 261 -17.36 3.83 -4.01
CA GLY A 261 -17.27 4.85 -5.06
C GLY A 261 -18.19 4.48 -6.24
N ASP A 262 -18.06 5.21 -7.33
CA ASP A 262 -18.85 5.00 -8.53
C ASP A 262 -18.08 5.30 -9.83
N ALA A 263 -18.75 5.23 -10.96
CA ALA A 263 -18.17 5.53 -12.26
C ALA A 263 -17.71 6.99 -12.41
N ALA A 264 -18.28 7.92 -11.63
CA ALA A 264 -17.96 9.34 -11.66
C ALA A 264 -16.75 9.71 -10.77
N THR A 265 -16.33 8.81 -9.87
CA THR A 265 -15.15 9.02 -9.01
C THR A 265 -13.88 9.07 -9.87
N LYS A 266 -13.10 10.14 -9.76
CA LYS A 266 -11.84 10.30 -10.49
C LYS A 266 -10.67 9.84 -9.63
N LEU A 267 -9.80 9.01 -10.22
CA LEU A 267 -8.68 8.35 -9.54
C LEU A 267 -7.33 8.86 -10.06
N PRO A 268 -6.24 8.74 -9.27
CA PRO A 268 -4.89 8.84 -9.77
C PRO A 268 -4.64 7.81 -10.89
N GLN A 269 -3.81 8.15 -11.88
CA GLN A 269 -3.53 7.28 -13.04
C GLN A 269 -2.89 5.92 -12.67
N SER A 270 -2.18 5.87 -11.54
CA SER A 270 -1.51 4.66 -11.05
C SER A 270 -2.46 3.65 -10.38
N LEU A 271 -3.73 4.01 -10.16
CA LEU A 271 -4.70 3.18 -9.46
C LEU A 271 -5.89 2.82 -10.34
N SER A 272 -6.43 1.63 -10.09
CA SER A 272 -7.56 1.07 -10.82
C SER A 272 -8.86 1.23 -10.04
N ARG A 273 -9.97 1.39 -10.76
CA ARG A 273 -11.31 1.38 -10.16
C ARG A 273 -11.61 0.01 -9.57
N PRO A 274 -11.97 -0.08 -8.27
CA PRO A 274 -12.41 -1.34 -7.68
C PRO A 274 -13.63 -1.92 -8.38
N ALA A 275 -13.65 -3.23 -8.60
CA ALA A 275 -14.74 -3.90 -9.34
C ALA A 275 -16.12 -3.81 -8.65
N HIS A 276 -16.16 -3.43 -7.38
CA HIS A 276 -17.41 -3.29 -6.62
C HIS A 276 -17.98 -1.84 -6.60
N TRP A 277 -17.36 -0.92 -7.33
CA TRP A 277 -17.83 0.45 -7.50
C TRP A 277 -18.79 0.64 -8.65
#